data_ce848853acf43bac382e9db75c48a5de
#
_entry.id   ce848853acf43bac382e9db75c48a5de
#
_cell.length_a   1.000
_cell.length_b   1.000
_cell.length_c   1.000
_cell.angle_alpha   90.00
_cell.angle_beta   90.00
_cell.angle_gamma   90.00
#
_symmetry.space_group_name_H-M   'P 1'
#
loop_
_entity.id
_entity.type
_entity.pdbx_description
1 polymer ?
#
loop_
_entity_poly.entity_id
_entity_poly.type
_entity_poly.pdbx_seq_one_letter_code
_entity_poly.pdbx_strand_id
1 'polypeptide(L)'
;MAEALIREVRTEDAAELARLWNRVFGDPKELALAFLAELPTLGGGVCAEESGKLLGAAYAVTDLRLAELRPAYLYAIGVLPEARGRGLGKRLTREAAALGRRLGADFVCTLPANAPLYPWYESLIGVHCALYRREERIQSRPGAEPIALSPEEYGMRREALLRDRPHVTAGRAVLRYEKENCRCFGGDLYAVGAGIAMASLDEGETRIRELLAPEGEDLSALAAALGAHLGTERVLLLSPAGEGEPYLAAEVPLPPELIWNLTLD
;
A
#
# COMPACT_ATOMS: atom_id res chain seq x y z
N MET A 1 31.92 -2.23 17.36
CA MET A 1 31.21 -2.11 16.07
C MET A 1 30.74 -0.67 15.97
N ALA A 2 30.87 -0.02 14.80
CA ALA A 2 30.32 1.30 14.60
C ALA A 2 28.79 1.24 14.71
N GLU A 3 28.20 2.28 15.29
CA GLU A 3 26.74 2.37 15.36
C GLU A 3 26.20 2.78 13.98
N ALA A 4 25.13 2.10 13.51
CA ALA A 4 24.50 2.45 12.24
C ALA A 4 23.88 3.86 12.35
N LEU A 5 24.20 4.73 11.41
CA LEU A 5 23.61 6.05 11.24
C LEU A 5 22.24 5.90 10.57
N ILE A 6 21.22 6.59 11.09
CA ILE A 6 19.95 6.78 10.36
C ILE A 6 20.03 8.13 9.64
N ARG A 7 19.78 8.11 8.34
CA ARG A 7 19.73 9.32 7.50
C ARG A 7 18.58 9.25 6.49
N GLU A 8 18.23 10.36 5.91
CA GLU A 8 17.28 10.38 4.80
C GLU A 8 17.84 9.69 3.55
N VAL A 9 16.94 9.07 2.81
CA VAL A 9 17.23 8.40 1.52
C VAL A 9 17.61 9.45 0.48
N ARG A 10 18.59 9.12 -0.35
CA ARG A 10 19.06 9.94 -1.46
C ARG A 10 18.81 9.24 -2.79
N THR A 11 18.78 9.99 -3.88
CA THR A 11 18.57 9.43 -5.22
C THR A 11 19.62 8.37 -5.59
N GLU A 12 20.88 8.59 -5.18
CA GLU A 12 21.98 7.65 -5.45
C GLU A 12 21.86 6.32 -4.72
N ASP A 13 21.03 6.23 -3.66
CA ASP A 13 20.78 4.99 -2.91
C ASP A 13 19.87 4.00 -3.66
N ALA A 14 19.18 4.43 -4.71
CA ALA A 14 18.09 3.69 -5.34
C ALA A 14 18.45 2.24 -5.71
N ALA A 15 19.62 2.04 -6.33
CA ALA A 15 20.04 0.69 -6.74
C ALA A 15 20.33 -0.24 -5.54
N GLU A 16 20.88 0.30 -4.44
CA GLU A 16 21.14 -0.49 -3.24
C GLU A 16 19.86 -0.73 -2.46
N LEU A 17 18.97 0.25 -2.36
CA LEU A 17 17.65 0.11 -1.75
C LEU A 17 16.77 -0.91 -2.48
N ALA A 18 16.80 -0.94 -3.81
CA ALA A 18 16.07 -1.96 -4.57
C ALA A 18 16.59 -3.38 -4.30
N ARG A 19 17.91 -3.55 -4.13
CA ARG A 19 18.50 -4.84 -3.71
C ARG A 19 18.09 -5.21 -2.28
N LEU A 20 18.10 -4.23 -1.35
CA LEU A 20 17.67 -4.42 0.03
C LEU A 20 16.20 -4.84 0.08
N TRP A 21 15.34 -4.12 -0.65
CA TRP A 21 13.90 -4.41 -0.75
C TRP A 21 13.64 -5.85 -1.22
N ASN A 22 14.24 -6.24 -2.35
CA ASN A 22 14.12 -7.60 -2.87
C ASN A 22 14.58 -8.67 -1.85
N ARG A 23 15.66 -8.43 -1.11
CA ARG A 23 16.15 -9.36 -0.08
C ARG A 23 15.24 -9.45 1.15
N VAL A 24 14.54 -8.38 1.50
CA VAL A 24 13.70 -8.31 2.71
C VAL A 24 12.29 -8.79 2.45
N PHE A 25 11.70 -8.39 1.30
CA PHE A 25 10.29 -8.64 0.98
C PHE A 25 10.10 -9.71 -0.10
N GLY A 26 11.12 -9.98 -0.92
CA GLY A 26 11.03 -10.92 -2.04
C GLY A 26 10.50 -10.30 -3.34
N ASP A 27 10.03 -9.07 -3.30
CA ASP A 27 9.45 -8.39 -4.45
C ASP A 27 10.45 -8.17 -5.59
N PRO A 28 9.99 -8.05 -6.84
CA PRO A 28 10.82 -7.67 -7.97
C PRO A 28 11.55 -6.34 -7.71
N LYS A 29 12.82 -6.24 -8.14
CA LYS A 29 13.59 -4.99 -8.00
C LYS A 29 12.98 -3.85 -8.80
N GLU A 30 12.31 -4.16 -9.88
CA GLU A 30 11.59 -3.24 -10.75
C GLU A 30 10.50 -2.51 -9.99
N LEU A 31 9.78 -3.21 -9.11
CA LEU A 31 8.76 -2.61 -8.23
C LEU A 31 9.40 -1.61 -7.25
N ALA A 32 10.49 -2.00 -6.59
CA ALA A 32 11.21 -1.11 -5.69
C ALA A 32 11.76 0.12 -6.41
N LEU A 33 12.29 -0.04 -7.63
CA LEU A 33 12.77 1.07 -8.46
C LEU A 33 11.65 2.00 -8.89
N ALA A 34 10.47 1.46 -9.25
CA ALA A 34 9.29 2.26 -9.56
C ALA A 34 8.85 3.12 -8.36
N PHE A 35 8.81 2.53 -7.16
CA PHE A 35 8.53 3.26 -5.92
C PHE A 35 9.56 4.37 -5.66
N LEU A 36 10.85 4.05 -5.75
CA LEU A 36 11.94 4.98 -5.48
C LEU A 36 12.00 6.13 -6.50
N ALA A 37 11.60 5.89 -7.74
CA ALA A 37 11.50 6.94 -8.76
C ALA A 37 10.40 7.96 -8.43
N GLU A 38 9.29 7.53 -7.84
CA GLU A 38 8.18 8.38 -7.40
C GLU A 38 8.42 8.98 -6.00
N LEU A 39 9.40 8.51 -5.23
CA LEU A 39 9.61 8.87 -3.82
C LEU A 39 9.65 10.37 -3.54
N PRO A 40 10.26 11.23 -4.38
CA PRO A 40 10.27 12.68 -4.16
C PRO A 40 8.87 13.32 -4.17
N THR A 41 7.90 12.69 -4.83
CA THR A 41 6.49 13.13 -4.88
C THR A 41 5.64 12.37 -3.85
N LEU A 42 5.92 11.08 -3.64
CA LEU A 42 5.22 10.26 -2.64
C LEU A 42 5.41 10.76 -1.22
N GLY A 43 6.60 11.31 -0.91
CA GLY A 43 6.94 11.75 0.45
C GLY A 43 8.42 11.69 0.70
N GLY A 44 8.89 10.73 1.52
CA GLY A 44 10.31 10.58 1.83
C GLY A 44 10.64 9.23 2.43
N GLY A 45 11.91 8.98 2.64
CA GLY A 45 12.39 7.75 3.25
C GLY A 45 13.62 7.97 4.12
N VAL A 46 13.86 7.04 5.03
CA VAL A 46 15.06 6.96 5.86
C VAL A 46 15.74 5.61 5.69
N CYS A 47 17.05 5.57 5.80
CA CYS A 47 17.83 4.34 5.73
C CYS A 47 18.84 4.26 6.89
N ALA A 48 19.19 3.04 7.27
CA ALA A 48 20.24 2.75 8.24
C ALA A 48 21.51 2.43 7.47
N GLU A 49 22.56 3.21 7.68
CA GLU A 49 23.86 3.04 7.04
C GLU A 49 24.95 2.72 8.06
N GLU A 50 25.80 1.75 7.75
CA GLU A 50 26.98 1.39 8.53
C GLU A 50 28.16 1.10 7.58
N SER A 51 29.25 1.85 7.73
CA SER A 51 30.45 1.67 6.89
C SER A 51 30.16 1.70 5.38
N GLY A 52 29.27 2.61 4.96
CA GLY A 52 28.88 2.79 3.55
C GLY A 52 27.94 1.73 2.98
N LYS A 53 27.34 0.89 3.83
CA LYS A 53 26.33 -0.13 3.42
C LYS A 53 24.99 0.17 4.03
N LEU A 54 23.92 0.00 3.26
CA LEU A 54 22.56 0.12 3.74
C LEU A 54 22.10 -1.20 4.37
N LEU A 55 21.62 -1.10 5.62
CA LEU A 55 21.20 -2.24 6.43
C LEU A 55 19.67 -2.35 6.56
N GLY A 56 18.94 -1.30 6.27
CA GLY A 56 17.48 -1.23 6.34
C GLY A 56 16.97 0.11 5.84
N ALA A 57 15.67 0.16 5.57
CA ALA A 57 14.99 1.38 5.16
C ALA A 57 13.54 1.40 5.66
N ALA A 58 12.93 2.58 5.67
CA ALA A 58 11.52 2.82 5.95
C ALA A 58 11.08 4.08 5.22
N TYR A 59 9.82 4.12 4.76
CA TYR A 59 9.30 5.22 3.97
C TYR A 59 8.06 5.82 4.63
N ALA A 60 7.84 7.13 4.41
CA ALA A 60 6.65 7.87 4.80
C ALA A 60 5.98 8.42 3.54
N VAL A 61 4.87 7.81 3.14
CA VAL A 61 4.06 8.25 1.99
C VAL A 61 3.07 9.29 2.49
N THR A 62 3.15 10.51 1.95
CA THR A 62 2.32 11.67 2.32
C THR A 62 1.50 12.22 1.15
N ASP A 63 1.60 11.62 -0.06
CA ASP A 63 0.79 11.94 -1.24
C ASP A 63 -0.64 11.33 -1.13
N LEU A 64 -1.23 11.47 0.05
CA LEU A 64 -2.55 11.01 0.45
C LEU A 64 -3.32 12.11 1.16
N ARG A 65 -4.65 12.08 1.09
CA ARG A 65 -5.55 13.00 1.78
C ARG A 65 -6.73 12.27 2.39
N LEU A 66 -7.13 12.67 3.58
CA LEU A 66 -8.37 12.27 4.22
C LEU A 66 -9.13 13.53 4.62
N ALA A 67 -10.04 13.98 3.76
CA ALA A 67 -10.63 15.33 3.86
C ALA A 67 -9.53 16.41 3.97
N GLU A 68 -9.51 17.19 5.04
CA GLU A 68 -8.49 18.21 5.27
C GLU A 68 -7.20 17.66 5.89
N LEU A 69 -7.20 16.41 6.35
CA LEU A 69 -6.06 15.79 7.03
C LEU A 69 -5.08 15.15 6.03
N ARG A 70 -3.81 15.18 6.39
CA ARG A 70 -2.70 14.54 5.68
C ARG A 70 -2.17 13.37 6.49
N PRO A 71 -2.39 12.12 6.10
CA PRO A 71 -1.70 11.00 6.70
C PRO A 71 -0.24 10.90 6.25
N ALA A 72 0.62 10.38 7.12
CA ALA A 72 1.87 9.75 6.72
C ALA A 72 1.69 8.24 6.83
N TYR A 73 1.54 7.58 5.70
CA TYR A 73 1.47 6.13 5.64
C TYR A 73 2.89 5.55 5.66
N LEU A 74 3.26 4.87 6.76
CA LEU A 74 4.55 4.21 6.87
C LEU A 74 4.54 2.93 6.06
N TYR A 75 5.47 2.83 5.12
CA TYR A 75 5.51 1.78 4.13
C TYR A 75 6.89 1.13 4.02
N ALA A 76 6.92 -0.15 3.67
CA ALA A 76 8.11 -0.95 3.38
C ALA A 76 9.23 -0.77 4.43
N ILE A 77 8.90 -0.98 5.70
CA ILE A 77 9.85 -0.94 6.80
C ILE A 77 10.62 -2.27 6.84
N GLY A 78 11.87 -2.25 6.41
CA GLY A 78 12.66 -3.45 6.26
C GLY A 78 14.08 -3.34 6.82
N VAL A 79 14.59 -4.45 7.38
CA VAL A 79 15.98 -4.60 7.85
C VAL A 79 16.54 -5.91 7.32
N LEU A 80 17.73 -5.86 6.73
CA LEU A 80 18.44 -7.04 6.24
C LEU A 80 18.52 -8.12 7.32
N PRO A 81 18.33 -9.40 7.00
CA PRO A 81 18.34 -10.52 7.97
C PRO A 81 19.54 -10.48 8.91
N GLU A 82 20.75 -10.27 8.37
CA GLU A 82 22.00 -10.21 9.13
C GLU A 82 22.15 -9.00 10.04
N ALA A 83 21.31 -7.98 9.88
CA ALA A 83 21.31 -6.76 10.71
C ALA A 83 20.15 -6.72 11.72
N ARG A 84 19.30 -7.74 11.74
CA ARG A 84 18.19 -7.86 12.69
C ARG A 84 18.71 -8.05 14.14
N GLY A 85 17.81 -7.86 15.10
CA GLY A 85 18.18 -7.95 16.54
C GLY A 85 18.95 -6.75 17.10
N ARG A 86 19.34 -5.78 16.28
CA ARG A 86 20.13 -4.59 16.66
C ARG A 86 19.26 -3.33 16.93
N GLY A 87 17.94 -3.46 16.97
CA GLY A 87 17.01 -2.36 17.19
C GLY A 87 16.82 -1.42 15.99
N LEU A 88 17.39 -1.73 14.81
CA LEU A 88 17.31 -0.86 13.63
C LEU A 88 15.87 -0.65 13.15
N GLY A 89 15.04 -1.68 13.17
CA GLY A 89 13.62 -1.55 12.78
C GLY A 89 12.88 -0.52 13.63
N LYS A 90 13.09 -0.52 14.97
CA LYS A 90 12.50 0.48 15.86
C LYS A 90 12.97 1.89 15.55
N ARG A 91 14.26 2.07 15.28
CA ARG A 91 14.85 3.38 14.95
C ARG A 91 14.32 3.89 13.62
N LEU A 92 14.32 3.05 12.57
CA LEU A 92 13.79 3.38 11.26
C LEU A 92 12.30 3.77 11.30
N THR A 93 11.48 3.01 12.03
CA THR A 93 10.04 3.32 12.17
C THR A 93 9.82 4.68 12.84
N ARG A 94 10.53 4.99 13.92
CA ARG A 94 10.44 6.28 14.60
C ARG A 94 10.89 7.45 13.72
N GLU A 95 12.00 7.27 13.01
CA GLU A 95 12.52 8.30 12.10
C GLU A 95 11.62 8.49 10.87
N ALA A 96 11.03 7.44 10.32
CA ALA A 96 10.05 7.56 9.24
C ALA A 96 8.78 8.29 9.70
N ALA A 97 8.28 8.00 10.92
CA ALA A 97 7.16 8.72 11.49
C ALA A 97 7.50 10.21 11.73
N ALA A 98 8.69 10.50 12.25
CA ALA A 98 9.18 11.87 12.44
C ALA A 98 9.35 12.59 11.08
N LEU A 99 9.86 11.90 10.06
CA LEU A 99 9.95 12.43 8.69
C LEU A 99 8.56 12.77 8.14
N GLY A 100 7.58 11.89 8.26
CA GLY A 100 6.21 12.15 7.83
C GLY A 100 5.65 13.44 8.44
N ARG A 101 5.86 13.65 9.74
CA ARG A 101 5.46 14.90 10.41
C ARG A 101 6.22 16.13 9.89
N ARG A 102 7.53 16.01 9.64
CA ARG A 102 8.31 17.11 9.03
C ARG A 102 7.81 17.46 7.62
N LEU A 103 7.27 16.48 6.89
CA LEU A 103 6.64 16.66 5.59
C LEU A 103 5.21 17.18 5.67
N GLY A 104 4.71 17.50 6.88
CA GLY A 104 3.42 18.14 7.11
C GLY A 104 2.26 17.17 7.30
N ALA A 105 2.52 15.93 7.71
CA ALA A 105 1.46 15.00 8.06
C ALA A 105 0.84 15.33 9.42
N ASP A 106 -0.49 15.24 9.50
CA ASP A 106 -1.28 15.46 10.72
C ASP A 106 -1.29 14.24 11.63
N PHE A 107 -1.19 13.03 11.07
CA PHE A 107 -1.11 11.78 11.80
C PHE A 107 -0.33 10.71 11.04
N VAL A 108 0.08 9.67 11.76
CA VAL A 108 0.80 8.51 11.19
C VAL A 108 -0.13 7.30 11.15
N CYS A 109 0.00 6.50 10.12
CA CYS A 109 -0.66 5.21 9.98
C CYS A 109 0.25 4.20 9.29
N THR A 110 -0.07 2.92 9.39
CA THR A 110 0.65 1.82 8.74
C THR A 110 -0.22 0.60 8.61
N LEU A 111 0.14 -0.30 7.69
CA LEU A 111 -0.41 -1.65 7.59
C LEU A 111 0.62 -2.63 8.18
N PRO A 112 0.42 -3.14 9.42
CA PRO A 112 1.29 -4.19 9.95
C PRO A 112 1.13 -5.49 9.17
N ALA A 113 2.25 -6.09 8.75
CA ALA A 113 2.26 -7.29 7.90
C ALA A 113 1.63 -8.54 8.56
N ASN A 114 1.48 -8.55 9.88
CA ASN A 114 0.84 -9.64 10.63
C ASN A 114 0.36 -9.17 12.00
N ALA A 115 -0.52 -9.97 12.62
CA ALA A 115 -1.14 -9.65 13.90
C ALA A 115 -0.14 -9.32 15.05
N PRO A 116 0.99 -10.03 15.24
CA PRO A 116 1.98 -9.68 16.28
C PRO A 116 2.60 -8.29 16.15
N LEU A 117 2.57 -7.68 14.97
CA LEU A 117 3.15 -6.35 14.77
C LEU A 117 2.24 -5.21 15.23
N TYR A 118 0.93 -5.41 15.38
CA TYR A 118 0.02 -4.35 15.86
C TYR A 118 0.43 -3.83 17.23
N PRO A 119 0.58 -4.66 18.29
CA PRO A 119 1.05 -4.17 19.60
C PRO A 119 2.45 -3.57 19.54
N TRP A 120 3.30 -4.05 18.64
CA TRP A 120 4.65 -3.52 18.47
C TRP A 120 4.61 -2.09 17.92
N TYR A 121 3.84 -1.81 16.87
CA TYR A 121 3.66 -0.46 16.33
C TYR A 121 2.95 0.46 17.33
N GLU A 122 1.92 -0.04 18.04
CA GLU A 122 1.23 0.71 19.07
C GLU A 122 2.21 1.20 20.15
N SER A 123 3.04 0.32 20.69
CA SER A 123 4.05 0.67 21.72
C SER A 123 5.14 1.60 21.20
N LEU A 124 5.38 1.64 19.89
CA LEU A 124 6.52 2.35 19.30
C LEU A 124 6.16 3.75 18.82
N ILE A 125 5.00 3.90 18.19
CA ILE A 125 4.53 5.13 17.53
C ILE A 125 3.07 5.47 17.83
N GLY A 126 2.40 4.78 18.76
CA GLY A 126 1.05 5.14 19.24
C GLY A 126 -0.10 4.85 18.25
N VAL A 127 0.11 4.02 17.24
CA VAL A 127 -0.96 3.65 16.30
C VAL A 127 -1.80 2.50 16.85
N HIS A 128 -3.12 2.58 16.68
CA HIS A 128 -4.09 1.56 17.09
C HIS A 128 -4.74 0.94 15.86
N CYS A 129 -5.34 -0.26 16.01
CA CYS A 129 -6.14 -0.82 14.91
C CYS A 129 -7.34 0.09 14.65
N ALA A 130 -7.45 0.59 13.42
CA ALA A 130 -8.46 1.57 13.05
C ALA A 130 -9.45 1.07 12.00
N LEU A 131 -9.00 0.21 11.07
CA LEU A 131 -9.84 -0.31 9.99
C LEU A 131 -9.72 -1.82 9.89
N TYR A 132 -10.81 -2.44 9.43
CA TYR A 132 -10.92 -3.87 9.19
C TYR A 132 -11.30 -4.15 7.74
N ARG A 133 -10.91 -5.30 7.23
CA ARG A 133 -11.32 -5.81 5.92
C ARG A 133 -11.93 -7.19 6.03
N ARG A 134 -12.78 -7.52 5.05
CA ARG A 134 -13.29 -8.85 4.81
C ARG A 134 -12.69 -9.39 3.52
N GLU A 135 -12.41 -10.68 3.53
CA GLU A 135 -12.00 -11.45 2.38
C GLU A 135 -13.16 -12.27 1.85
N GLU A 136 -13.40 -12.22 0.55
CA GLU A 136 -14.40 -13.04 -0.11
C GLU A 136 -13.75 -13.79 -1.27
N ARG A 137 -13.98 -15.12 -1.33
CA ARG A 137 -13.51 -15.95 -2.44
C ARG A 137 -14.65 -16.17 -3.42
N ILE A 138 -14.39 -15.80 -4.67
CA ILE A 138 -15.37 -15.82 -5.76
C ILE A 138 -14.83 -16.73 -6.88
N GLN A 139 -15.69 -17.57 -7.46
CA GLN A 139 -15.34 -18.38 -8.63
C GLN A 139 -15.31 -17.50 -9.88
N SER A 140 -14.22 -17.55 -10.64
CA SER A 140 -14.08 -16.83 -11.91
C SER A 140 -15.10 -17.29 -12.93
N ARG A 141 -15.70 -16.35 -13.62
CA ARG A 141 -16.68 -16.60 -14.71
C ARG A 141 -16.59 -15.51 -15.76
N PRO A 142 -16.73 -15.83 -17.05
CA PRO A 142 -16.81 -14.82 -18.11
C PRO A 142 -17.90 -13.78 -17.82
N GLY A 143 -17.64 -12.52 -18.16
CA GLY A 143 -18.55 -11.41 -17.91
C GLY A 143 -18.15 -10.16 -18.71
N ALA A 144 -18.32 -8.99 -18.11
CA ALA A 144 -17.87 -7.73 -18.70
C ALA A 144 -16.36 -7.75 -18.97
N GLU A 145 -15.95 -7.37 -20.16
CA GLU A 145 -14.53 -7.34 -20.55
C GLU A 145 -13.81 -6.21 -19.81
N PRO A 146 -12.76 -6.51 -19.01
CA PRO A 146 -11.98 -5.49 -18.35
C PRO A 146 -11.09 -4.72 -19.32
N ILE A 147 -10.97 -3.42 -19.12
CA ILE A 147 -10.14 -2.52 -19.93
C ILE A 147 -9.14 -1.84 -19.00
N ALA A 148 -7.84 -1.94 -19.32
CA ALA A 148 -6.80 -1.27 -18.54
C ALA A 148 -6.94 0.25 -18.60
N LEU A 149 -6.80 0.92 -17.45
CA LEU A 149 -6.90 2.37 -17.29
C LEU A 149 -5.52 2.98 -17.06
N SER A 150 -5.35 4.24 -17.47
CA SER A 150 -4.27 5.07 -16.95
C SER A 150 -4.50 5.41 -15.47
N PRO A 151 -3.43 5.75 -14.71
CA PRO A 151 -3.59 6.21 -13.32
C PRO A 151 -4.53 7.41 -13.21
N GLU A 152 -4.48 8.32 -14.16
CA GLU A 152 -5.32 9.52 -14.21
C GLU A 152 -6.80 9.18 -14.41
N GLU A 153 -7.11 8.29 -15.37
CA GLU A 153 -8.49 7.84 -15.63
C GLU A 153 -9.04 7.06 -14.44
N TYR A 154 -8.22 6.18 -13.83
CA TYR A 154 -8.61 5.45 -12.63
C TYR A 154 -8.94 6.42 -11.50
N GLY A 155 -8.06 7.38 -11.21
CA GLY A 155 -8.25 8.38 -10.17
C GLY A 155 -9.53 9.21 -10.39
N MET A 156 -9.77 9.70 -11.60
CA MET A 156 -10.99 10.45 -11.91
C MET A 156 -12.27 9.63 -11.66
N ARG A 157 -12.29 8.38 -12.10
CA ARG A 157 -13.45 7.48 -11.90
C ARG A 157 -13.62 7.13 -10.43
N ARG A 158 -12.53 6.88 -9.72
CA ARG A 158 -12.52 6.58 -8.28
C ARG A 158 -13.15 7.72 -7.48
N GLU A 159 -12.70 8.95 -7.68
CA GLU A 159 -13.24 10.11 -6.99
C GLU A 159 -14.72 10.36 -7.32
N ALA A 160 -15.14 10.07 -8.56
CA ALA A 160 -16.55 10.17 -8.93
C ALA A 160 -17.43 9.12 -8.21
N LEU A 161 -16.94 7.87 -8.09
CA LEU A 161 -17.65 6.77 -7.41
C LEU A 161 -17.68 6.94 -5.87
N LEU A 162 -16.70 7.65 -5.32
CA LEU A 162 -16.55 7.82 -3.86
C LEU A 162 -17.01 9.20 -3.35
N ARG A 163 -17.53 10.06 -4.21
CA ARG A 163 -17.86 11.48 -3.91
C ARG A 163 -18.61 11.68 -2.60
N ASP A 164 -19.60 10.82 -2.31
CA ASP A 164 -20.48 10.92 -1.16
C ASP A 164 -20.13 9.91 -0.04
N ARG A 165 -18.93 9.32 -0.09
CA ARG A 165 -18.46 8.33 0.87
C ARG A 165 -17.14 8.79 1.50
N PRO A 166 -16.92 8.58 2.81
CA PRO A 166 -15.63 8.87 3.43
C PRO A 166 -14.55 7.98 2.81
N HIS A 167 -13.53 8.59 2.23
CA HIS A 167 -12.45 7.87 1.56
C HIS A 167 -11.13 8.64 1.60
N VAL A 168 -10.05 7.92 1.39
CA VAL A 168 -8.72 8.52 1.19
C VAL A 168 -8.52 8.80 -0.29
N THR A 169 -8.23 10.06 -0.60
CA THR A 169 -7.81 10.50 -1.93
C THR A 169 -6.32 10.23 -2.12
N ALA A 170 -5.96 9.66 -3.25
CA ALA A 170 -4.58 9.43 -3.66
C ALA A 170 -4.07 10.54 -4.58
N GLY A 171 -2.83 10.95 -4.36
CA GLY A 171 -2.11 11.74 -5.34
C GLY A 171 -1.69 10.92 -6.57
N ARG A 172 -1.17 11.62 -7.58
CA ARG A 172 -0.77 10.97 -8.84
C ARG A 172 0.35 9.96 -8.68
N ALA A 173 1.29 10.22 -7.78
CA ALA A 173 2.44 9.35 -7.56
C ALA A 173 2.00 8.02 -6.94
N VAL A 174 1.06 8.06 -6.00
CA VAL A 174 0.44 6.85 -5.41
C VAL A 174 -0.22 6.02 -6.50
N LEU A 175 -1.06 6.61 -7.35
CA LEU A 175 -1.78 5.88 -8.40
C LEU A 175 -0.84 5.31 -9.49
N ARG A 176 0.24 6.04 -9.83
CA ARG A 176 1.27 5.50 -10.74
C ARG A 176 1.98 4.31 -10.15
N TYR A 177 2.36 4.40 -8.88
CA TYR A 177 2.99 3.28 -8.20
C TYR A 177 2.04 2.08 -8.06
N GLU A 178 0.76 2.30 -7.70
CA GLU A 178 -0.23 1.21 -7.62
C GLU A 178 -0.43 0.51 -8.97
N LYS A 179 -0.42 1.24 -10.07
CA LYS A 179 -0.46 0.63 -11.41
C LYS A 179 0.75 -0.26 -11.66
N GLU A 180 1.96 0.24 -11.38
CA GLU A 180 3.18 -0.56 -11.56
C GLU A 180 3.22 -1.76 -10.59
N ASN A 181 2.72 -1.60 -9.37
CA ASN A 181 2.55 -2.70 -8.42
C ASN A 181 1.65 -3.79 -9.01
N CYS A 182 0.43 -3.45 -9.46
CA CYS A 182 -0.45 -4.42 -10.12
C CYS A 182 0.24 -5.10 -11.31
N ARG A 183 0.94 -4.35 -12.16
CA ARG A 183 1.61 -4.87 -13.36
C ARG A 183 2.79 -5.80 -13.05
N CYS A 184 3.55 -5.51 -12.02
CA CYS A 184 4.64 -6.38 -11.56
C CYS A 184 4.13 -7.77 -11.14
N PHE A 185 2.87 -7.84 -10.72
CA PHE A 185 2.20 -9.08 -10.33
C PHE A 185 1.09 -9.50 -11.33
N GLY A 186 1.25 -9.19 -12.62
CA GLY A 186 0.43 -9.73 -13.69
C GLY A 186 -0.99 -9.15 -13.82
N GLY A 187 -1.27 -8.02 -13.17
CA GLY A 187 -2.55 -7.33 -13.24
C GLY A 187 -2.46 -5.90 -13.76
N ASP A 188 -3.43 -5.06 -13.43
CA ASP A 188 -3.45 -3.63 -13.78
C ASP A 188 -4.54 -2.88 -12.96
N LEU A 189 -4.72 -1.60 -13.26
CA LEU A 189 -5.90 -0.82 -12.91
C LEU A 189 -6.92 -0.99 -14.05
N TYR A 190 -8.15 -1.42 -13.74
CA TYR A 190 -9.16 -1.79 -14.73
C TYR A 190 -10.45 -0.97 -14.62
N ALA A 191 -11.09 -0.72 -15.76
CA ALA A 191 -12.53 -0.55 -15.84
C ALA A 191 -13.15 -1.93 -16.10
N VAL A 192 -14.22 -2.28 -15.40
CA VAL A 192 -14.98 -3.52 -15.60
C VAL A 192 -16.47 -3.24 -15.42
N GLY A 193 -17.28 -3.45 -16.47
CA GLY A 193 -18.66 -2.98 -16.47
C GLY A 193 -18.76 -1.48 -16.17
N ALA A 194 -19.61 -1.09 -15.24
CA ALA A 194 -19.71 0.29 -14.76
C ALA A 194 -18.71 0.61 -13.63
N GLY A 195 -17.94 -0.37 -13.16
CA GLY A 195 -16.99 -0.23 -12.05
C GLY A 195 -15.56 -0.04 -12.48
N ILE A 196 -14.71 0.08 -11.45
CA ILE A 196 -13.25 0.08 -11.56
C ILE A 196 -12.66 -0.90 -10.54
N ALA A 197 -11.49 -1.45 -10.86
CA ALA A 197 -10.79 -2.37 -9.97
C ALA A 197 -9.27 -2.17 -10.00
N MET A 198 -8.64 -2.48 -8.88
CA MET A 198 -7.21 -2.65 -8.72
C MET A 198 -6.96 -4.13 -8.45
N ALA A 199 -6.36 -4.83 -9.42
CA ALA A 199 -6.22 -6.27 -9.37
C ALA A 199 -4.82 -6.73 -9.77
N SER A 200 -4.36 -7.83 -9.16
CA SER A 200 -3.09 -8.51 -9.44
C SER A 200 -3.24 -10.02 -9.28
N LEU A 201 -2.21 -10.79 -9.63
CA LEU A 201 -2.13 -12.21 -9.35
C LEU A 201 -1.38 -12.42 -8.03
N ASP A 202 -1.90 -13.31 -7.19
CA ASP A 202 -1.29 -13.72 -5.93
C ASP A 202 -1.55 -15.21 -5.71
N GLU A 203 -0.50 -16.02 -5.53
CA GLU A 203 -0.58 -17.47 -5.30
C GLU A 203 -1.51 -18.26 -6.25
N GLY A 204 -1.64 -17.78 -7.51
CA GLY A 204 -2.49 -18.42 -8.53
C GLY A 204 -3.96 -18.02 -8.49
N GLU A 205 -4.34 -17.08 -7.66
CA GLU A 205 -5.66 -16.44 -7.61
C GLU A 205 -5.57 -15.00 -8.13
N THR A 206 -6.68 -14.42 -8.57
CA THR A 206 -6.78 -12.97 -8.79
C THR A 206 -7.06 -12.31 -7.45
N ARG A 207 -6.16 -11.45 -7.00
CA ARG A 207 -6.34 -10.61 -5.81
C ARG A 207 -6.86 -9.24 -6.22
N ILE A 208 -8.05 -8.86 -5.74
CA ILE A 208 -8.65 -7.55 -5.98
C ILE A 208 -8.57 -6.75 -4.68
N ARG A 209 -7.72 -5.72 -4.68
CA ARG A 209 -7.50 -4.84 -3.52
C ARG A 209 -8.53 -3.71 -3.44
N GLU A 210 -9.03 -3.26 -4.57
CA GLU A 210 -10.14 -2.31 -4.66
C GLU A 210 -11.08 -2.71 -5.79
N LEU A 211 -12.38 -2.74 -5.51
CA LEU A 211 -13.45 -2.86 -6.50
C LEU A 211 -14.55 -1.88 -6.13
N LEU A 212 -14.77 -0.91 -6.99
CA LEU A 212 -15.76 0.14 -6.81
C LEU A 212 -16.71 0.17 -8.00
N ALA A 213 -18.00 0.28 -7.73
CA ALA A 213 -19.02 0.42 -8.75
C ALA A 213 -20.19 1.27 -8.24
N PRO A 214 -21.06 1.79 -9.13
CA PRO A 214 -22.31 2.43 -8.75
C PRO A 214 -23.19 1.51 -7.90
N GLU A 215 -24.09 2.11 -7.12
CA GLU A 215 -25.06 1.36 -6.34
C GLU A 215 -25.95 0.48 -7.25
N GLY A 216 -26.17 -0.75 -6.82
CA GLY A 216 -26.97 -1.75 -7.55
C GLY A 216 -26.17 -2.64 -8.50
N GLU A 217 -24.89 -2.39 -8.73
CA GLU A 217 -24.01 -3.28 -9.50
C GLU A 217 -23.66 -4.55 -8.70
N ASP A 218 -23.62 -5.69 -9.37
CA ASP A 218 -23.18 -6.97 -8.81
C ASP A 218 -21.64 -7.04 -8.74
N LEU A 219 -21.07 -6.64 -7.61
CA LEU A 219 -19.63 -6.67 -7.40
C LEU A 219 -19.03 -8.07 -7.56
N SER A 220 -19.77 -9.12 -7.16
CA SER A 220 -19.28 -10.50 -7.31
C SER A 220 -19.20 -10.91 -8.77
N ALA A 221 -20.14 -10.46 -9.62
CA ALA A 221 -20.08 -10.69 -11.07
C ALA A 221 -18.90 -9.93 -11.73
N LEU A 222 -18.63 -8.69 -11.31
CA LEU A 222 -17.50 -7.91 -11.81
C LEU A 222 -16.15 -8.54 -11.38
N ALA A 223 -16.05 -8.98 -10.13
CA ALA A 223 -14.87 -9.70 -9.63
C ALA A 223 -14.64 -11.01 -10.38
N ALA A 224 -15.71 -11.81 -10.59
CA ALA A 224 -15.63 -13.06 -11.34
C ALA A 224 -15.14 -12.84 -12.79
N ALA A 225 -15.58 -11.75 -13.45
CA ALA A 225 -15.14 -11.38 -14.79
C ALA A 225 -13.64 -11.02 -14.83
N LEU A 226 -13.13 -10.30 -13.82
CA LEU A 226 -11.71 -10.01 -13.68
C LEU A 226 -10.87 -11.28 -13.51
N GLY A 227 -11.32 -12.24 -12.70
CA GLY A 227 -10.64 -13.52 -12.55
C GLY A 227 -10.55 -14.29 -13.87
N ALA A 228 -11.66 -14.33 -14.64
CA ALA A 228 -11.68 -14.97 -15.96
C ALA A 228 -10.74 -14.26 -16.96
N HIS A 229 -10.71 -12.93 -16.95
CA HIS A 229 -9.80 -12.13 -17.79
C HIS A 229 -8.32 -12.38 -17.46
N LEU A 230 -7.97 -12.48 -16.17
CA LEU A 230 -6.59 -12.77 -15.71
C LEU A 230 -6.24 -14.26 -15.75
N GLY A 231 -7.17 -15.12 -16.20
CA GLY A 231 -6.92 -16.54 -16.41
C GLY A 231 -6.83 -17.36 -15.10
N THR A 232 -7.43 -16.90 -14.02
CA THR A 232 -7.48 -17.64 -12.74
C THR A 232 -8.83 -18.32 -12.54
N GLU A 233 -8.86 -19.38 -11.75
CA GLU A 233 -10.11 -20.06 -11.39
C GLU A 233 -10.84 -19.36 -10.23
N ARG A 234 -10.08 -18.65 -9.40
CA ARG A 234 -10.59 -18.01 -8.17
C ARG A 234 -10.12 -16.57 -8.04
N VAL A 235 -10.95 -15.80 -7.37
CA VAL A 235 -10.71 -14.40 -7.02
C VAL A 235 -10.77 -14.25 -5.52
N LEU A 236 -9.79 -13.57 -4.94
CA LEU A 236 -9.82 -13.05 -3.58
C LEU A 236 -10.19 -11.57 -3.64
N LEU A 237 -11.41 -11.24 -3.25
CA LEU A 237 -11.88 -9.85 -3.15
C LEU A 237 -11.68 -9.33 -1.73
N LEU A 238 -10.94 -8.24 -1.59
CA LEU A 238 -10.76 -7.52 -0.33
C LEU A 238 -11.74 -6.34 -0.27
N SER A 239 -12.47 -6.24 0.83
CA SER A 239 -13.47 -5.16 1.01
C SER A 239 -13.35 -4.56 2.41
N PRO A 240 -13.48 -3.23 2.56
CA PRO A 240 -13.61 -2.60 3.87
C PRO A 240 -14.79 -3.19 4.64
N ALA A 241 -14.64 -3.39 5.96
CA ALA A 241 -15.66 -3.95 6.82
C ALA A 241 -15.63 -3.29 8.21
N GLY A 242 -16.74 -3.35 8.93
CA GLY A 242 -16.79 -2.86 10.31
C GLY A 242 -16.10 -3.80 11.31
N GLU A 243 -15.91 -5.06 10.92
CA GLU A 243 -15.21 -6.10 11.67
C GLU A 243 -14.54 -7.09 10.72
N GLY A 244 -13.59 -7.86 11.19
CA GLY A 244 -12.86 -8.84 10.38
C GLY A 244 -11.35 -8.78 10.60
N GLU A 245 -10.59 -8.93 9.55
CA GLU A 245 -9.14 -8.84 9.60
C GLU A 245 -8.70 -7.37 9.75
N PRO A 246 -7.88 -7.05 10.77
CA PRO A 246 -7.32 -5.70 10.88
C PRO A 246 -6.34 -5.46 9.74
N TYR A 247 -6.45 -4.31 9.06
CA TYR A 247 -5.57 -4.01 7.93
C TYR A 247 -4.93 -2.62 7.95
N LEU A 248 -5.35 -1.74 8.85
CA LEU A 248 -4.72 -0.43 9.02
C LEU A 248 -4.71 -0.06 10.50
N ALA A 249 -3.57 0.45 10.97
CA ALA A 249 -3.43 1.06 12.28
C ALA A 249 -3.08 2.54 12.11
N ALA A 250 -3.73 3.42 12.87
CA ALA A 250 -3.54 4.88 12.83
C ALA A 250 -3.44 5.47 14.23
N GLU A 251 -2.81 6.65 14.36
CA GLU A 251 -2.72 7.40 15.61
C GLU A 251 -4.05 8.05 16.03
N VAL A 252 -4.95 8.23 15.08
CA VAL A 252 -6.26 8.86 15.29
C VAL A 252 -7.38 7.88 14.97
N PRO A 253 -8.54 8.00 15.65
CA PRO A 253 -9.71 7.24 15.25
C PRO A 253 -10.12 7.57 13.81
N LEU A 254 -10.41 6.54 13.04
CA LEU A 254 -10.91 6.67 11.67
C LEU A 254 -12.36 6.19 11.61
N PRO A 255 -13.20 6.78 10.74
CA PRO A 255 -14.55 6.28 10.53
C PRO A 255 -14.54 4.81 10.12
N PRO A 256 -15.37 3.93 10.70
CA PRO A 256 -15.38 2.50 10.37
C PRO A 256 -15.79 2.21 8.91
N GLU A 257 -16.53 3.13 8.29
CA GLU A 257 -16.94 3.10 6.88
C GLU A 257 -15.91 3.71 5.92
N LEU A 258 -14.77 4.17 6.42
CA LEU A 258 -13.72 4.79 5.61
C LEU A 258 -13.18 3.81 4.57
N ILE A 259 -13.15 4.24 3.32
CA ILE A 259 -12.55 3.49 2.23
C ILE A 259 -11.07 3.90 2.11
N TRP A 260 -10.21 2.98 2.52
CA TRP A 260 -8.76 3.10 2.42
C TRP A 260 -8.18 1.81 1.82
N ASN A 261 -8.32 1.65 0.50
CA ASN A 261 -7.84 0.46 -0.22
C ASN A 261 -6.44 0.67 -0.85
N LEU A 262 -5.88 1.87 -0.70
CA LEU A 262 -4.59 2.26 -1.23
C LEU A 262 -3.51 1.95 -0.19
N THR A 263 -3.16 0.69 -0.07
CA THR A 263 -2.24 0.16 0.94
C THR A 263 -0.86 -0.16 0.38
N LEU A 264 -0.68 -0.03 -0.93
CA LEU A 264 0.59 -0.23 -1.63
C LEU A 264 1.16 -1.66 -1.50
N ASP A 265 0.34 -2.65 -1.05
CA ASP A 265 0.69 -4.05 -0.77
C ASP A 265 0.26 -5.01 -1.88
#